data_725b9c1834d30b27f4e24c5fc02e4f0e
#
_entry.id   725b9c1834d30b27f4e24c5fc02e4f0e
#
_cell.length_a   1.000
_cell.length_b   1.000
_cell.length_c   1.000
_cell.angle_alpha   90.00
_cell.angle_beta   90.00
_cell.angle_gamma   90.00
#
_symmetry.space_group_name_H-M   'P 1'
#
loop_
_entity.id
_entity.type
_entity.pdbx_description
1 polymer ?
#
loop_
_entity_poly.entity_id
_entity_poly.type
_entity_poly.pdbx_seq_one_letter_code
_entity_poly.pdbx_strand_id
1 'polypeptide(L)'
;MEKQITINADDMICPHFDRVLFSHSLNKVLKGGRGSTKSSVISLQLVMDFLQDSHANVLVMRKVANTIELSVYEQIKWAIYMLHVDSLFEFKKSPYRIVDKRNGTAFYFSGVDDPQKLKSMVIAQGYVRYLWFEELAEFDSWQEVDMVRASFTRKHLPPGAHVVTYYSYNPPKNPYEWINEWVTQQEKLPGWYVDHSTYEDVTLPNILSQDYLDEINTVKANDYDYYRWMYLGEVIGLGNSIYNAELFHPLKEFPDDDDIMELYTGQDSGQQVSATTELCVALTRKKRVIVLNTYYYDPVGKVHKKAPSDIAKDLRDTEQRWIDKWGRHFYKQSADSATSDFALDHEMYKQYNQHYHHVAKTKKTKMIDNVQNLLATGRVYYLDTPENQIFIRQQRDYRWDEDTLQTDNPRVIKENDHTCDAFQYLVLDNLRDFDLKY
;
A
#
# COMPACT_ATOMS: atom_id res chain seq x y z
N MET A 1 -44.02 -1.50 -19.25
CA MET A 1 -43.97 -0.65 -18.05
C MET A 1 -42.52 -0.52 -17.68
N GLU A 2 -41.96 0.65 -17.83
CA GLU A 2 -40.61 0.94 -17.30
C GLU A 2 -40.68 0.86 -15.78
N LYS A 3 -39.86 0.04 -15.20
CA LYS A 3 -39.76 -0.15 -13.75
C LYS A 3 -39.02 1.07 -13.21
N GLN A 4 -39.72 2.00 -12.62
CA GLN A 4 -39.12 3.14 -11.95
C GLN A 4 -38.43 2.61 -10.68
N ILE A 5 -37.13 2.75 -10.59
CA ILE A 5 -36.34 2.44 -9.39
C ILE A 5 -36.06 3.79 -8.71
N THR A 6 -36.54 3.96 -7.50
CA THR A 6 -36.17 5.09 -6.65
C THR A 6 -35.08 4.64 -5.71
N ILE A 7 -33.92 5.32 -5.71
CA ILE A 7 -32.78 5.07 -4.86
C ILE A 7 -32.64 6.27 -3.93
N ASN A 8 -32.55 6.01 -2.64
CA ASN A 8 -32.27 7.04 -1.67
C ASN A 8 -30.74 7.06 -1.42
N ALA A 9 -30.09 8.16 -1.73
CA ALA A 9 -28.65 8.33 -1.53
C ALA A 9 -28.26 8.22 -0.04
N ASP A 10 -29.14 8.62 0.87
CA ASP A 10 -28.91 8.59 2.33
C ASP A 10 -28.74 7.15 2.86
N ASP A 11 -29.17 6.12 2.11
CA ASP A 11 -28.99 4.72 2.47
C ASP A 11 -27.60 4.18 2.06
N MET A 12 -26.82 4.94 1.28
CA MET A 12 -25.55 4.50 0.71
C MET A 12 -24.38 5.44 1.00
N ILE A 13 -24.66 6.70 1.29
CA ILE A 13 -23.65 7.76 1.49
C ILE A 13 -23.85 8.37 2.87
N CYS A 14 -22.80 8.37 3.68
CA CYS A 14 -22.84 8.95 5.01
C CYS A 14 -23.04 10.48 4.95
N PRO A 15 -23.80 11.10 5.87
CA PRO A 15 -24.10 12.53 5.87
C PRO A 15 -22.86 13.43 5.88
N HIS A 16 -21.71 12.95 6.37
CA HIS A 16 -20.44 13.66 6.29
C HIS A 16 -20.14 14.17 4.87
N PHE A 17 -20.50 13.38 3.86
CA PHE A 17 -20.18 13.67 2.46
C PHE A 17 -21.20 14.55 1.75
N ASP A 18 -22.27 14.99 2.38
CA ASP A 18 -23.29 15.89 1.77
C ASP A 18 -22.64 17.13 1.15
N ARG A 19 -21.66 17.70 1.83
CA ARG A 19 -20.93 18.87 1.33
C ARG A 19 -20.12 18.56 0.07
N VAL A 20 -19.59 17.35 -0.06
CA VAL A 20 -18.88 16.89 -1.27
C VAL A 20 -19.85 16.75 -2.42
N LEU A 21 -21.00 16.11 -2.18
CA LEU A 21 -22.04 15.85 -3.18
C LEU A 21 -22.61 17.15 -3.74
N PHE A 22 -23.00 18.08 -2.87
CA PHE A 22 -23.65 19.34 -3.25
C PHE A 22 -22.68 20.49 -3.54
N SER A 23 -21.38 20.28 -3.43
CA SER A 23 -20.38 21.29 -3.78
C SER A 23 -20.38 21.55 -5.29
N HIS A 24 -20.41 22.83 -5.67
CA HIS A 24 -20.22 23.28 -7.05
C HIS A 24 -18.75 23.45 -7.47
N SER A 25 -17.82 23.11 -6.60
CA SER A 25 -16.39 23.18 -6.89
C SER A 25 -16.01 22.20 -8.00
N LEU A 26 -15.21 22.68 -8.95
CA LEU A 26 -14.76 21.87 -10.09
C LEU A 26 -13.61 20.91 -9.72
N ASN A 27 -12.95 21.16 -8.59
CA ASN A 27 -11.90 20.31 -8.07
C ASN A 27 -12.28 19.88 -6.65
N LYS A 28 -12.41 18.57 -6.43
CA LYS A 28 -12.82 17.99 -5.15
C LYS A 28 -11.76 17.03 -4.65
N VAL A 29 -11.12 17.36 -3.54
CA VAL A 29 -10.08 16.56 -2.90
C VAL A 29 -10.68 15.87 -1.67
N LEU A 30 -10.70 14.55 -1.66
CA LEU A 30 -11.14 13.75 -0.53
C LEU A 30 -9.92 13.04 0.07
N LYS A 31 -9.41 13.57 1.15
CA LYS A 31 -8.32 12.98 1.92
C LYS A 31 -8.84 12.39 3.23
N GLY A 32 -8.07 11.51 3.85
CA GLY A 32 -8.45 10.99 5.18
C GLY A 32 -7.97 9.58 5.45
N GLY A 33 -8.42 9.04 6.57
CA GLY A 33 -8.01 7.74 7.05
C GLY A 33 -8.55 6.56 6.22
N ARG A 34 -7.97 5.40 6.47
CA ARG A 34 -8.45 4.13 5.89
C ARG A 34 -9.85 3.80 6.44
N GLY A 35 -10.71 3.24 5.60
CA GLY A 35 -12.07 2.86 5.98
C GLY A 35 -13.10 3.98 5.97
N SER A 36 -12.72 5.22 5.59
CA SER A 36 -13.62 6.39 5.58
C SER A 36 -14.61 6.44 4.40
N THR A 37 -14.64 5.46 3.51
CA THR A 37 -15.54 5.33 2.36
C THR A 37 -15.38 6.37 1.23
N LYS A 38 -14.31 7.17 1.21
CA LYS A 38 -14.04 8.19 0.18
C LYS A 38 -14.24 7.70 -1.26
N SER A 39 -13.58 6.59 -1.62
CA SER A 39 -13.64 6.02 -2.98
C SER A 39 -15.04 5.51 -3.33
N SER A 40 -15.79 5.00 -2.35
CA SER A 40 -17.19 4.57 -2.52
C SER A 40 -18.09 5.75 -2.85
N VAL A 41 -17.94 6.86 -2.15
CA VAL A 41 -18.70 8.09 -2.39
C VAL A 41 -18.40 8.66 -3.77
N ILE A 42 -17.12 8.77 -4.13
CA ILE A 42 -16.72 9.28 -5.46
C ILE A 42 -17.30 8.38 -6.57
N SER A 43 -17.21 7.07 -6.42
CA SER A 43 -17.71 6.14 -7.44
C SER A 43 -19.23 6.23 -7.62
N LEU A 44 -19.99 6.31 -6.52
CA LEU A 44 -21.45 6.53 -6.58
C LEU A 44 -21.80 7.87 -7.24
N GLN A 45 -21.14 8.96 -6.84
CA GLN A 45 -21.35 10.28 -7.42
C GLN A 45 -21.04 10.30 -8.92
N LEU A 46 -19.91 9.70 -9.33
CA LEU A 46 -19.53 9.64 -10.74
C LEU A 46 -20.54 8.86 -11.59
N VAL A 47 -21.11 7.77 -11.08
CA VAL A 47 -22.14 7.01 -11.81
C VAL A 47 -23.43 7.81 -11.89
N MET A 48 -23.87 8.46 -10.81
CA MET A 48 -25.07 9.31 -10.82
C MET A 48 -24.92 10.49 -11.79
N ASP A 49 -23.80 11.20 -11.75
CA ASP A 49 -23.51 12.34 -12.63
C ASP A 49 -23.39 11.92 -14.10
N PHE A 50 -22.75 10.78 -14.38
CA PHE A 50 -22.63 10.20 -15.70
C PHE A 50 -23.99 9.90 -16.33
N LEU A 51 -24.92 9.35 -15.56
CA LEU A 51 -26.26 9.01 -16.06
C LEU A 51 -27.13 10.23 -16.38
N GLN A 52 -26.80 11.41 -15.82
CA GLN A 52 -27.52 12.65 -16.06
C GLN A 52 -27.07 13.36 -17.36
N ASP A 53 -25.90 12.99 -17.91
CA ASP A 53 -25.37 13.60 -19.13
C ASP A 53 -25.01 12.53 -20.16
N SER A 54 -25.90 12.35 -21.16
CA SER A 54 -25.74 11.29 -22.17
C SER A 54 -24.52 11.43 -23.08
N HIS A 55 -23.77 12.54 -22.99
CA HIS A 55 -22.54 12.79 -23.75
C HIS A 55 -21.29 12.81 -22.89
N ALA A 56 -21.42 12.69 -21.55
CA ALA A 56 -20.31 12.69 -20.65
C ALA A 56 -19.56 11.36 -20.68
N ASN A 57 -18.25 11.44 -20.64
CA ASN A 57 -17.38 10.31 -20.31
C ASN A 57 -16.62 10.60 -19.01
N VAL A 58 -16.22 9.54 -18.35
CA VAL A 58 -15.43 9.58 -17.13
C VAL A 58 -14.04 8.96 -17.41
N LEU A 59 -12.98 9.59 -16.94
CA LEU A 59 -11.64 9.01 -16.96
C LEU A 59 -11.18 8.81 -15.52
N VAL A 60 -10.96 7.55 -15.17
CA VAL A 60 -10.49 7.13 -13.85
C VAL A 60 -9.02 6.69 -13.94
N MET A 61 -8.19 7.22 -13.06
CA MET A 61 -6.74 7.08 -13.17
C MET A 61 -6.10 6.65 -11.85
N ARG A 62 -5.12 5.78 -11.98
CA ARG A 62 -4.14 5.47 -10.93
C ARG A 62 -2.73 5.70 -11.44
N LYS A 63 -1.75 5.81 -10.54
CA LYS A 63 -0.34 5.91 -10.95
C LYS A 63 0.08 4.70 -11.76
N VAL A 64 -0.25 3.49 -11.31
CA VAL A 64 0.22 2.22 -11.89
C VAL A 64 -0.93 1.45 -12.55
N ALA A 65 -0.76 1.11 -13.84
CA ALA A 65 -1.81 0.48 -14.64
C ALA A 65 -2.25 -0.93 -14.15
N ASN A 66 -1.33 -1.71 -13.59
CA ASN A 66 -1.63 -3.08 -13.13
C ASN A 66 -2.54 -3.15 -11.89
N THR A 67 -2.74 -2.03 -11.20
CA THR A 67 -3.61 -1.95 -10.02
C THR A 67 -5.08 -1.63 -10.37
N ILE A 68 -5.37 -1.28 -11.63
CA ILE A 68 -6.69 -0.79 -12.07
C ILE A 68 -7.78 -1.83 -11.88
N GLU A 69 -7.53 -3.10 -12.23
CA GLU A 69 -8.56 -4.15 -12.22
C GLU A 69 -9.15 -4.34 -10.82
N LEU A 70 -8.30 -4.54 -9.84
CA LEU A 70 -8.70 -4.88 -8.46
C LEU A 70 -9.06 -3.65 -7.61
N SER A 71 -8.95 -2.45 -8.18
CA SER A 71 -9.25 -1.20 -7.49
C SER A 71 -10.40 -0.44 -8.19
N VAL A 72 -10.07 0.59 -8.95
CA VAL A 72 -11.04 1.55 -9.50
C VAL A 72 -12.03 0.94 -10.50
N TYR A 73 -11.65 -0.13 -11.23
CA TYR A 73 -12.57 -0.79 -12.15
C TYR A 73 -13.67 -1.53 -11.37
N GLU A 74 -13.31 -2.36 -10.39
CA GLU A 74 -14.29 -3.04 -9.55
C GLU A 74 -15.05 -2.04 -8.64
N GLN A 75 -14.41 -0.92 -8.26
CA GLN A 75 -15.08 0.14 -7.48
C GLN A 75 -16.21 0.83 -8.26
N ILE A 76 -15.99 1.21 -9.52
CA ILE A 76 -17.05 1.78 -10.38
C ILE A 76 -18.12 0.72 -10.68
N LYS A 77 -17.71 -0.51 -10.94
CA LYS A 77 -18.63 -1.62 -11.16
C LYS A 77 -19.53 -1.86 -9.93
N TRP A 78 -18.94 -1.86 -8.72
CA TRP A 78 -19.69 -1.93 -7.47
C TRP A 78 -20.74 -0.81 -7.38
N ALA A 79 -20.37 0.44 -7.66
CA ALA A 79 -21.30 1.57 -7.63
C ALA A 79 -22.46 1.40 -8.61
N ILE A 80 -22.20 0.88 -9.82
CA ILE A 80 -23.23 0.59 -10.84
C ILE A 80 -24.22 -0.47 -10.31
N TYR A 81 -23.72 -1.54 -9.66
CA TYR A 81 -24.61 -2.56 -9.07
C TYR A 81 -25.39 -2.02 -7.88
N MET A 82 -24.77 -1.23 -7.00
CA MET A 82 -25.46 -0.59 -5.87
C MET A 82 -26.60 0.31 -6.32
N LEU A 83 -26.43 1.00 -7.45
CA LEU A 83 -27.45 1.85 -8.05
C LEU A 83 -28.47 1.06 -8.93
N HIS A 84 -28.34 -0.28 -8.99
CA HIS A 84 -29.24 -1.15 -9.78
C HIS A 84 -29.37 -0.77 -11.26
N VAL A 85 -28.30 -0.23 -11.86
CA VAL A 85 -28.26 0.22 -13.26
C VAL A 85 -27.35 -0.62 -14.15
N ASP A 86 -26.88 -1.75 -13.67
CA ASP A 86 -25.94 -2.66 -14.34
C ASP A 86 -26.44 -3.12 -15.73
N SER A 87 -27.74 -3.27 -15.90
CA SER A 87 -28.35 -3.64 -17.17
C SER A 87 -28.08 -2.63 -18.30
N LEU A 88 -27.80 -1.36 -17.97
CA LEU A 88 -27.47 -0.30 -18.92
C LEU A 88 -26.02 -0.40 -19.43
N PHE A 89 -25.16 -1.15 -18.78
CA PHE A 89 -23.73 -1.13 -19.03
C PHE A 89 -23.20 -2.43 -19.64
N GLU A 90 -22.16 -2.30 -20.46
CA GLU A 90 -21.30 -3.37 -20.94
C GLU A 90 -19.93 -3.25 -20.27
N PHE A 91 -19.48 -4.32 -19.61
CA PHE A 91 -18.21 -4.39 -18.87
C PHE A 91 -17.12 -5.04 -19.73
N LYS A 92 -16.06 -4.29 -20.06
CA LYS A 92 -14.93 -4.73 -20.90
C LYS A 92 -13.63 -4.75 -20.07
N LYS A 93 -12.84 -5.82 -20.20
CA LYS A 93 -11.56 -5.96 -19.49
C LYS A 93 -10.32 -5.70 -20.38
N SER A 94 -10.47 -5.71 -21.71
CA SER A 94 -9.35 -5.47 -22.62
C SER A 94 -9.80 -4.59 -23.81
N PRO A 95 -9.51 -3.30 -23.80
CA PRO A 95 -9.07 -2.47 -22.67
C PRO A 95 -10.16 -2.31 -21.60
N TYR A 96 -9.77 -1.99 -20.37
CA TYR A 96 -10.73 -1.72 -19.30
C TYR A 96 -11.64 -0.56 -19.66
N ARG A 97 -12.94 -0.84 -19.82
CA ARG A 97 -14.00 0.13 -20.10
C ARG A 97 -15.33 -0.37 -19.57
N ILE A 98 -16.17 0.55 -19.11
CA ILE A 98 -17.56 0.28 -18.79
C ILE A 98 -18.39 1.20 -19.67
N VAL A 99 -19.11 0.62 -20.63
CA VAL A 99 -19.76 1.35 -21.74
C VAL A 99 -21.26 1.41 -21.52
N ASP A 100 -21.87 2.58 -21.60
CA ASP A 100 -23.32 2.74 -21.65
C ASP A 100 -23.85 2.28 -23.01
N LYS A 101 -24.67 1.23 -23.00
CA LYS A 101 -25.25 0.61 -24.20
C LYS A 101 -26.19 1.53 -24.94
N ARG A 102 -26.72 2.57 -24.28
CA ARG A 102 -27.73 3.48 -24.86
C ARG A 102 -27.12 4.49 -25.84
N ASN A 103 -25.89 4.97 -25.53
CA ASN A 103 -25.30 6.09 -26.25
C ASN A 103 -23.82 5.92 -26.59
N GLY A 104 -23.15 4.85 -26.06
CA GLY A 104 -21.76 4.54 -26.33
C GLY A 104 -20.75 5.37 -25.54
N THR A 105 -21.19 6.25 -24.63
CA THR A 105 -20.29 6.90 -23.67
C THR A 105 -19.76 5.90 -22.63
N ALA A 106 -18.66 6.21 -21.94
CA ALA A 106 -18.01 5.21 -21.11
C ALA A 106 -17.23 5.79 -19.93
N PHE A 107 -17.00 4.91 -18.96
CA PHE A 107 -15.89 5.01 -18.01
C PHE A 107 -14.64 4.41 -18.65
N TYR A 108 -13.58 5.20 -18.73
CA TYR A 108 -12.26 4.81 -19.19
C TYR A 108 -11.33 4.69 -18.00
N PHE A 109 -10.41 3.70 -18.04
CA PHE A 109 -9.47 3.46 -16.97
C PHE A 109 -8.04 3.49 -17.52
N SER A 110 -7.13 4.18 -16.85
CA SER A 110 -5.74 4.30 -17.30
C SER A 110 -4.76 4.42 -16.14
N GLY A 111 -3.59 3.79 -16.30
CA GLY A 111 -2.41 4.15 -15.52
C GLY A 111 -1.81 5.45 -16.04
N VAL A 112 -1.11 6.17 -15.17
CA VAL A 112 -0.35 7.39 -15.49
C VAL A 112 1.15 7.12 -15.39
N ASP A 113 1.56 5.89 -15.63
CA ASP A 113 2.95 5.47 -15.81
C ASP A 113 3.60 6.11 -17.04
N ASP A 114 2.80 6.50 -18.04
CA ASP A 114 3.22 7.31 -19.17
C ASP A 114 2.19 8.42 -19.46
N PRO A 115 2.33 9.63 -18.88
CA PRO A 115 1.38 10.73 -19.09
C PRO A 115 1.25 11.16 -20.56
N GLN A 116 2.23 10.86 -21.41
CA GLN A 116 2.20 11.21 -22.84
C GLN A 116 1.11 10.42 -23.59
N LYS A 117 0.85 9.17 -23.21
CA LYS A 117 -0.21 8.34 -23.81
C LYS A 117 -1.58 8.94 -23.62
N LEU A 118 -1.85 9.51 -22.44
CA LEU A 118 -3.14 10.14 -22.14
C LEU A 118 -3.38 11.43 -22.92
N LYS A 119 -2.33 12.18 -23.27
CA LYS A 119 -2.45 13.41 -24.09
C LYS A 119 -3.03 13.13 -25.48
N SER A 120 -2.77 11.96 -26.03
CA SER A 120 -3.24 11.54 -27.38
C SER A 120 -4.55 10.76 -27.33
N MET A 121 -5.18 10.62 -26.16
CA MET A 121 -6.42 9.87 -26.02
C MET A 121 -7.55 10.54 -26.81
N VAL A 122 -8.15 9.78 -27.73
CA VAL A 122 -9.29 10.20 -28.52
C VAL A 122 -10.55 9.51 -27.98
N ILE A 123 -11.57 10.29 -27.67
CA ILE A 123 -12.89 9.81 -27.28
C ILE A 123 -13.78 9.88 -28.53
N ALA A 124 -14.31 8.73 -28.95
CA ALA A 124 -15.11 8.64 -30.18
C ALA A 124 -16.53 9.20 -30.01
N GLN A 125 -17.11 9.12 -28.82
CA GLN A 125 -18.45 9.56 -28.49
C GLN A 125 -18.40 10.52 -27.32
N GLY A 126 -19.06 11.69 -27.45
CA GLY A 126 -19.16 12.67 -26.35
C GLY A 126 -17.85 13.37 -25.99
N TYR A 127 -17.75 13.76 -24.75
CA TYR A 127 -16.59 14.48 -24.19
C TYR A 127 -16.25 13.97 -22.78
N VAL A 128 -15.00 14.13 -22.35
CA VAL A 128 -14.61 13.83 -20.95
C VAL A 128 -15.10 14.98 -20.07
N ARG A 129 -15.98 14.68 -19.16
CA ARG A 129 -16.56 15.62 -18.20
C ARG A 129 -16.05 15.41 -16.79
N TYR A 130 -15.68 14.16 -16.44
CA TYR A 130 -15.25 13.81 -15.10
C TYR A 130 -13.88 13.12 -15.14
N LEU A 131 -13.01 13.57 -14.24
CA LEU A 131 -11.71 12.97 -13.99
C LEU A 131 -11.66 12.48 -12.54
N TRP A 132 -11.08 11.32 -12.30
CA TRP A 132 -10.78 10.84 -10.96
C TRP A 132 -9.36 10.33 -10.88
N PHE A 133 -8.54 10.98 -10.06
CA PHE A 133 -7.21 10.53 -9.66
C PHE A 133 -7.31 9.82 -8.32
N GLU A 134 -7.21 8.50 -8.33
CA GLU A 134 -7.29 7.66 -7.14
C GLU A 134 -5.90 7.33 -6.63
N GLU A 135 -5.73 7.30 -5.29
CA GLU A 135 -4.44 7.19 -4.60
C GLU A 135 -3.46 8.27 -5.06
N LEU A 136 -3.90 9.54 -4.98
CA LEU A 136 -3.13 10.69 -5.46
C LEU A 136 -1.72 10.78 -4.84
N ALA A 137 -1.53 10.29 -3.61
CA ALA A 137 -0.22 10.26 -2.96
C ALA A 137 0.79 9.32 -3.65
N GLU A 138 0.35 8.39 -4.52
CA GLU A 138 1.26 7.54 -5.29
C GLU A 138 1.90 8.26 -6.48
N PHE A 139 1.38 9.42 -6.90
CA PHE A 139 1.93 10.21 -8.00
C PHE A 139 3.19 10.96 -7.56
N ASP A 140 4.14 11.12 -8.48
CA ASP A 140 5.46 11.68 -8.13
C ASP A 140 5.42 13.21 -7.89
N SER A 141 4.45 13.91 -8.49
CA SER A 141 4.32 15.37 -8.33
C SER A 141 2.98 15.90 -8.82
N TRP A 142 2.62 17.12 -8.38
CA TRP A 142 1.51 17.86 -8.96
C TRP A 142 1.65 18.11 -10.45
N GLN A 143 2.86 18.37 -10.94
CA GLN A 143 3.12 18.63 -12.36
C GLN A 143 2.70 17.47 -13.25
N GLU A 144 2.92 16.24 -12.81
CA GLU A 144 2.46 15.04 -13.51
C GLU A 144 0.93 15.01 -13.61
N VAL A 145 0.24 15.21 -12.50
CA VAL A 145 -1.22 15.23 -12.41
C VAL A 145 -1.82 16.36 -13.26
N ASP A 146 -1.28 17.58 -13.13
CA ASP A 146 -1.77 18.76 -13.86
C ASP A 146 -1.57 18.64 -15.37
N MET A 147 -0.49 18.02 -15.81
CA MET A 147 -0.24 17.75 -17.24
C MET A 147 -1.36 16.88 -17.84
N VAL A 148 -1.80 15.86 -17.12
CA VAL A 148 -2.91 15.01 -17.56
C VAL A 148 -4.22 15.79 -17.49
N ARG A 149 -4.53 16.41 -16.36
CA ARG A 149 -5.72 17.21 -16.15
C ARG A 149 -5.88 18.28 -17.25
N ALA A 150 -4.83 19.06 -17.53
CA ALA A 150 -4.80 20.11 -18.55
C ALA A 150 -5.12 19.58 -19.96
N SER A 151 -4.81 18.32 -20.26
CA SER A 151 -5.10 17.71 -21.55
C SER A 151 -6.58 17.56 -21.81
N PHE A 152 -7.42 17.48 -20.77
CA PHE A 152 -8.86 17.38 -20.86
C PHE A 152 -9.57 18.72 -20.60
N THR A 153 -9.10 19.53 -19.66
CA THR A 153 -9.70 20.83 -19.34
C THR A 153 -9.58 21.86 -20.46
N ARG A 154 -8.55 21.75 -21.33
CA ARG A 154 -8.38 22.63 -22.50
C ARG A 154 -9.31 22.35 -23.67
N LYS A 155 -10.02 21.21 -23.66
CA LYS A 155 -10.93 20.84 -24.75
C LYS A 155 -12.23 21.63 -24.63
N HIS A 156 -12.78 22.04 -25.78
CA HIS A 156 -14.04 22.73 -25.81
C HIS A 156 -15.17 21.79 -25.36
N LEU A 157 -15.99 22.27 -24.44
CA LEU A 157 -17.19 21.60 -23.95
C LEU A 157 -18.43 22.42 -24.37
N PRO A 158 -19.63 21.82 -24.38
CA PRO A 158 -20.88 22.56 -24.58
C PRO A 158 -21.06 23.67 -23.55
N PRO A 159 -21.84 24.75 -23.90
CA PRO A 159 -22.12 25.82 -22.96
C PRO A 159 -22.67 25.31 -21.62
N GLY A 160 -22.09 25.77 -20.52
CA GLY A 160 -22.47 25.37 -19.16
C GLY A 160 -21.87 24.03 -18.68
N ALA A 161 -21.18 23.26 -19.52
CA ALA A 161 -20.46 22.07 -19.11
C ALA A 161 -19.04 22.43 -18.69
N HIS A 162 -18.58 21.82 -17.58
CA HIS A 162 -17.24 21.99 -17.05
C HIS A 162 -16.64 20.63 -16.74
N VAL A 163 -15.31 20.52 -16.81
CA VAL A 163 -14.62 19.33 -16.31
C VAL A 163 -14.59 19.39 -14.79
N VAL A 164 -15.11 18.35 -14.14
CA VAL A 164 -15.03 18.16 -12.69
C VAL A 164 -13.96 17.12 -12.40
N THR A 165 -13.07 17.41 -11.45
CA THR A 165 -11.97 16.53 -11.09
C THR A 165 -12.07 16.12 -9.63
N TYR A 166 -12.03 14.82 -9.38
CA TYR A 166 -11.94 14.22 -8.07
C TYR A 166 -10.52 13.73 -7.81
N TYR A 167 -10.07 13.90 -6.59
CA TYR A 167 -8.79 13.41 -6.09
C TYR A 167 -9.05 12.71 -4.77
N SER A 168 -8.56 11.46 -4.63
CA SER A 168 -8.69 10.72 -3.39
C SER A 168 -7.36 10.15 -2.94
N TYR A 169 -7.06 10.23 -1.65
CA TYR A 169 -5.84 9.65 -1.09
C TYR A 169 -5.88 9.58 0.44
N ASN A 170 -5.00 8.73 0.99
CA ASN A 170 -4.65 8.77 2.40
C ASN A 170 -3.38 9.62 2.57
N PRO A 171 -3.35 10.63 3.47
CA PRO A 171 -2.18 11.45 3.67
C PRO A 171 -0.95 10.63 4.07
N PRO A 172 0.22 10.82 3.44
CA PRO A 172 1.47 10.23 3.91
C PRO A 172 1.88 10.85 5.25
N LYS A 173 2.64 10.07 6.06
CA LYS A 173 3.13 10.51 7.38
C LYS A 173 4.00 11.76 7.30
N ASN A 174 4.88 11.79 6.29
CA ASN A 174 5.86 12.83 6.12
C ASN A 174 5.20 14.15 5.70
N PRO A 175 5.24 15.21 6.51
CA PRO A 175 4.65 16.51 6.18
C PRO A 175 5.27 17.18 4.96
N TYR A 176 6.51 16.78 4.59
CA TYR A 176 7.26 17.33 3.44
C TYR A 176 6.97 16.60 2.12
N GLU A 177 6.14 15.56 2.13
CA GLU A 177 5.61 14.98 0.89
C GLU A 177 4.83 16.05 0.10
N TRP A 178 5.08 16.13 -1.19
CA TRP A 178 4.53 17.16 -2.07
C TRP A 178 3.01 17.36 -1.92
N ILE A 179 2.28 16.28 -1.69
CA ILE A 179 0.83 16.29 -1.60
C ILE A 179 0.30 16.99 -0.34
N ASN A 180 1.03 16.91 0.78
CA ASN A 180 0.64 17.54 2.04
C ASN A 180 0.77 19.08 1.97
N GLU A 181 1.82 19.56 1.33
CA GLU A 181 1.98 20.99 1.06
C GLU A 181 0.98 21.45 0.00
N TRP A 182 0.86 20.70 -1.10
CA TRP A 182 -0.01 21.03 -2.21
C TRP A 182 -1.47 21.20 -1.74
N VAL A 183 -2.03 20.24 -0.97
CA VAL A 183 -3.44 20.31 -0.55
C VAL A 183 -3.72 21.54 0.30
N THR A 184 -2.79 21.95 1.17
CA THR A 184 -2.90 23.14 2.00
C THR A 184 -2.97 24.43 1.17
N GLN A 185 -2.32 24.44 0.01
CA GLN A 185 -2.41 25.54 -0.95
C GLN A 185 -3.73 25.53 -1.71
N GLN A 186 -4.18 24.33 -2.16
CA GLN A 186 -5.43 24.21 -2.93
C GLN A 186 -6.67 24.59 -2.12
N GLU A 187 -6.72 24.24 -0.84
CA GLU A 187 -7.85 24.55 0.05
C GLU A 187 -8.19 26.05 0.10
N LYS A 188 -7.20 26.91 -0.18
CA LYS A 188 -7.34 28.37 -0.16
C LYS A 188 -7.82 28.94 -1.51
N LEU A 189 -7.86 28.12 -2.58
CA LEU A 189 -8.17 28.60 -3.91
C LEU A 189 -9.66 28.48 -4.24
N PRO A 190 -10.25 29.44 -4.93
CA PRO A 190 -11.63 29.32 -5.40
C PRO A 190 -11.77 28.17 -6.40
N GLY A 191 -12.90 27.46 -6.35
CA GLY A 191 -13.18 26.31 -7.21
C GLY A 191 -12.56 25.00 -6.73
N TRP A 192 -11.93 24.99 -5.54
CA TRP A 192 -11.48 23.80 -4.85
C TRP A 192 -12.33 23.53 -3.62
N TYR A 193 -12.59 22.27 -3.35
CA TYR A 193 -13.20 21.77 -2.14
C TYR A 193 -12.32 20.65 -1.58
N VAL A 194 -11.90 20.76 -0.34
CA VAL A 194 -11.09 19.77 0.35
C VAL A 194 -11.90 19.16 1.47
N ASP A 195 -12.08 17.86 1.44
CA ASP A 195 -12.71 17.07 2.48
C ASP A 195 -11.67 16.25 3.24
N HIS A 196 -11.90 16.09 4.54
CA HIS A 196 -11.13 15.17 5.37
C HIS A 196 -12.10 14.27 6.11
N SER A 197 -11.98 12.96 5.88
CA SER A 197 -12.86 11.95 6.46
C SER A 197 -12.11 10.81 7.12
N THR A 198 -12.72 10.23 8.13
CA THR A 198 -12.20 9.12 8.92
C THR A 198 -13.21 7.97 8.97
N TYR A 199 -12.84 6.83 9.51
CA TYR A 199 -13.77 5.74 9.75
C TYR A 199 -14.88 6.13 10.76
N GLU A 200 -14.65 7.14 11.60
CA GLU A 200 -15.62 7.65 12.59
C GLU A 200 -16.79 8.39 11.93
N ASP A 201 -16.59 8.87 10.70
CA ASP A 201 -17.63 9.53 9.89
C ASP A 201 -18.57 8.52 9.19
N VAL A 202 -18.26 7.22 9.31
CA VAL A 202 -19.07 6.15 8.71
C VAL A 202 -20.20 5.78 9.67
N THR A 203 -21.31 6.50 9.55
CA THR A 203 -22.48 6.37 10.44
C THR A 203 -23.53 5.38 9.93
N LEU A 204 -23.47 4.96 8.67
CA LEU A 204 -24.39 3.99 8.10
C LEU A 204 -24.13 2.58 8.66
N PRO A 205 -25.17 1.83 9.02
CA PRO A 205 -25.02 0.49 9.56
C PRO A 205 -24.48 -0.48 8.51
N ASN A 206 -23.74 -1.48 8.97
CA ASN A 206 -23.23 -2.59 8.14
C ASN A 206 -22.21 -2.19 7.04
N ILE A 207 -21.65 -0.99 7.06
CA ILE A 207 -20.56 -0.58 6.17
C ILE A 207 -19.22 -1.11 6.68
N LEU A 208 -18.93 -0.88 7.96
CA LEU A 208 -17.74 -1.42 8.62
C LEU A 208 -18.12 -2.65 9.43
N SER A 209 -17.36 -3.74 9.28
CA SER A 209 -17.55 -4.93 10.09
C SER A 209 -17.07 -4.73 11.53
N GLN A 210 -17.62 -5.49 12.48
CA GLN A 210 -17.14 -5.45 13.88
C GLN A 210 -15.66 -5.87 13.96
N ASP A 211 -15.25 -6.88 13.20
CA ASP A 211 -13.86 -7.34 13.16
C ASP A 211 -12.90 -6.21 12.72
N TYR A 212 -13.32 -5.38 11.76
CA TYR A 212 -12.52 -4.23 11.32
C TYR A 212 -12.43 -3.15 12.41
N LEU A 213 -13.50 -2.89 13.15
CA LEU A 213 -13.50 -1.96 14.28
C LEU A 213 -12.63 -2.48 15.44
N ASP A 214 -12.64 -3.78 15.69
CA ASP A 214 -11.80 -4.43 16.70
C ASP A 214 -10.32 -4.39 16.30
N GLU A 215 -10.00 -4.53 15.00
CA GLU A 215 -8.65 -4.31 14.46
C GLU A 215 -8.19 -2.86 14.73
N ILE A 216 -9.02 -1.86 14.42
CA ILE A 216 -8.72 -0.45 14.69
C ILE A 216 -8.46 -0.21 16.19
N ASN A 217 -9.29 -0.77 17.06
CA ASN A 217 -9.12 -0.64 18.52
C ASN A 217 -7.83 -1.30 19.00
N THR A 218 -7.46 -2.43 18.42
CA THR A 218 -6.20 -3.12 18.72
C THR A 218 -5.01 -2.27 18.32
N VAL A 219 -5.02 -1.70 17.10
CA VAL A 219 -3.97 -0.79 16.64
C VAL A 219 -3.90 0.46 17.51
N LYS A 220 -5.05 1.06 17.85
CA LYS A 220 -5.12 2.22 18.73
C LYS A 220 -4.51 1.98 20.10
N ALA A 221 -4.66 0.78 20.64
CA ALA A 221 -4.10 0.41 21.95
C ALA A 221 -2.59 0.14 21.88
N ASN A 222 -2.10 -0.43 20.76
CA ASN A 222 -0.71 -0.83 20.59
C ASN A 222 0.18 0.32 20.10
N ASP A 223 -0.28 1.04 19.06
CA ASP A 223 0.49 2.12 18.43
C ASP A 223 -0.45 3.29 18.10
N TYR A 224 -0.57 4.21 19.03
CA TYR A 224 -1.48 5.35 18.91
C TYR A 224 -1.08 6.30 17.77
N ASP A 225 0.21 6.50 17.51
CA ASP A 225 0.66 7.35 16.41
C ASP A 225 0.37 6.70 15.05
N TYR A 226 0.57 5.39 14.93
CA TYR A 226 0.16 4.66 13.74
C TYR A 226 -1.36 4.74 13.54
N TYR A 227 -2.17 4.59 14.59
CA TYR A 227 -3.63 4.77 14.54
C TYR A 227 -4.03 6.14 14.01
N ARG A 228 -3.43 7.22 14.54
CA ARG A 228 -3.70 8.59 14.09
C ARG A 228 -3.43 8.77 12.59
N TRP A 229 -2.28 8.27 12.15
CA TRP A 229 -1.94 8.36 10.75
C TRP A 229 -2.85 7.50 9.87
N MET A 230 -2.97 6.22 10.16
CA MET A 230 -3.62 5.24 9.28
C MET A 230 -5.14 5.40 9.23
N TYR A 231 -5.78 5.59 10.39
CA TYR A 231 -7.24 5.58 10.49
C TYR A 231 -7.85 6.97 10.63
N LEU A 232 -7.13 7.94 11.20
CA LEU A 232 -7.59 9.33 11.24
C LEU A 232 -7.04 10.18 10.09
N GLY A 233 -6.06 9.67 9.31
CA GLY A 233 -5.48 10.41 8.18
C GLY A 233 -4.68 11.63 8.59
N GLU A 234 -4.10 11.61 9.78
CA GLU A 234 -3.28 12.72 10.28
C GLU A 234 -1.84 12.64 9.74
N VAL A 235 -1.25 13.79 9.50
CA VAL A 235 0.18 13.93 9.16
C VAL A 235 0.96 14.08 10.47
N ILE A 236 1.61 13.00 10.91
CA ILE A 236 2.24 12.94 12.24
C ILE A 236 3.76 13.18 12.23
N GLY A 237 4.38 13.26 11.06
CA GLY A 237 5.83 13.27 10.92
C GLY A 237 6.47 11.88 11.02
N LEU A 238 7.77 11.80 10.75
CA LEU A 238 8.48 10.51 10.71
C LEU A 238 9.15 10.17 12.05
N GLY A 239 9.52 11.15 12.85
CA GLY A 239 10.39 10.93 13.99
C GLY A 239 11.81 10.51 13.57
N ASN A 240 12.74 10.30 14.53
CA ASN A 240 14.10 9.84 14.21
C ASN A 240 14.18 8.30 14.11
N SER A 241 13.51 7.58 15.02
CA SER A 241 13.43 6.12 15.00
C SER A 241 12.40 5.65 13.97
N ILE A 242 12.77 4.64 13.19
CA ILE A 242 11.91 4.06 12.15
C ILE A 242 10.91 3.10 12.76
N TYR A 243 11.36 2.25 13.68
CA TYR A 243 10.50 1.29 14.37
C TYR A 243 10.42 1.57 15.87
N ASN A 244 9.24 1.40 16.44
CA ASN A 244 9.10 1.30 17.89
C ASN A 244 9.50 -0.13 18.32
N ALA A 245 10.68 -0.26 18.93
CA ALA A 245 11.21 -1.56 19.32
C ALA A 245 10.36 -2.29 20.38
N GLU A 246 9.51 -1.59 21.13
CA GLU A 246 8.61 -2.18 22.13
C GLU A 246 7.51 -3.02 21.50
N LEU A 247 7.21 -2.78 20.22
CA LEU A 247 6.23 -3.55 19.46
C LEU A 247 6.76 -4.92 18.97
N PHE A 248 8.06 -5.20 19.14
CA PHE A 248 8.63 -6.53 19.00
C PHE A 248 8.60 -7.22 20.36
N HIS A 249 7.62 -8.09 20.60
CA HIS A 249 7.38 -8.69 21.90
C HIS A 249 8.34 -9.87 22.16
N PRO A 250 9.14 -9.84 23.24
CA PRO A 250 10.03 -10.96 23.54
C PRO A 250 9.28 -12.18 24.07
N LEU A 251 9.71 -13.37 23.65
CA LEU A 251 9.25 -14.66 24.16
C LEU A 251 10.46 -15.45 24.68
N LYS A 252 10.37 -16.02 25.86
CA LYS A 252 11.42 -16.90 26.40
C LYS A 252 11.53 -18.22 25.62
N GLU A 253 10.37 -18.72 25.20
CA GLU A 253 10.24 -19.96 24.45
C GLU A 253 9.02 -19.88 23.51
N PHE A 254 8.91 -20.80 22.57
CA PHE A 254 7.77 -20.86 21.69
C PHE A 254 6.49 -21.17 22.51
N PRO A 255 5.36 -20.47 22.27
CA PRO A 255 4.16 -20.62 23.10
C PRO A 255 3.56 -22.03 22.98
N ASP A 256 3.32 -22.70 24.12
CA ASP A 256 2.69 -24.03 24.19
C ASP A 256 1.25 -24.03 23.69
N ASP A 257 0.58 -22.86 23.66
CA ASP A 257 -0.80 -22.67 23.27
C ASP A 257 -0.98 -22.35 21.78
N ASP A 258 0.07 -22.48 20.98
CA ASP A 258 0.06 -22.11 19.55
C ASP A 258 0.87 -23.12 18.72
N ASP A 259 0.56 -23.20 17.42
CA ASP A 259 1.23 -24.10 16.49
C ASP A 259 1.81 -23.31 15.32
N ILE A 260 2.96 -23.72 14.83
CA ILE A 260 3.50 -23.21 13.58
C ILE A 260 2.64 -23.67 12.40
N MET A 261 2.10 -22.74 11.64
CA MET A 261 1.43 -23.05 10.38
C MET A 261 2.44 -23.14 9.25
N GLU A 262 3.23 -22.10 9.07
CA GLU A 262 4.23 -22.00 8.01
C GLU A 262 5.53 -21.40 8.54
N LEU A 263 6.66 -21.82 7.94
CA LEU A 263 7.98 -21.25 8.15
C LEU A 263 8.40 -20.44 6.93
N TYR A 264 9.00 -19.29 7.19
CA TYR A 264 9.54 -18.39 6.18
C TYR A 264 10.99 -18.08 6.47
N THR A 265 11.75 -17.72 5.43
CA THR A 265 13.00 -16.99 5.64
C THR A 265 13.00 -15.66 4.93
N GLY A 266 13.73 -14.70 5.50
CA GLY A 266 14.02 -13.41 4.88
C GLY A 266 15.54 -13.19 4.92
N GLN A 267 16.14 -12.93 3.74
CA GLN A 267 17.58 -12.82 3.61
C GLN A 267 17.99 -11.45 3.09
N ASP A 268 19.05 -10.89 3.69
CA ASP A 268 19.83 -9.77 3.13
C ASP A 268 21.28 -10.19 3.03
N SER A 269 21.86 -10.10 1.82
CA SER A 269 23.18 -10.64 1.52
C SER A 269 24.16 -9.53 1.16
N GLY A 270 25.07 -9.24 2.06
CA GLY A 270 26.17 -8.27 1.84
C GLY A 270 27.47 -8.89 1.35
N GLN A 271 27.55 -10.20 1.28
CA GLN A 271 28.69 -10.99 0.81
C GLN A 271 30.01 -10.68 1.52
N GLN A 272 31.01 -10.19 0.79
CA GLN A 272 32.36 -9.88 1.33
C GLN A 272 32.53 -8.43 1.80
N VAL A 273 31.55 -7.59 1.56
CA VAL A 273 31.64 -6.14 1.81
C VAL A 273 30.89 -5.76 3.09
N SER A 274 29.69 -6.31 3.26
CA SER A 274 28.83 -6.07 4.43
C SER A 274 28.24 -7.38 4.95
N ALA A 275 27.48 -7.32 6.04
CA ALA A 275 26.98 -8.53 6.67
C ALA A 275 25.97 -9.28 5.78
N THR A 276 25.93 -10.59 5.95
CA THR A 276 24.89 -11.46 5.40
C THR A 276 24.05 -11.99 6.57
N THR A 277 22.75 -11.85 6.45
CA THR A 277 21.80 -12.30 7.46
C THR A 277 20.65 -13.06 6.85
N GLU A 278 20.12 -14.02 7.60
CA GLU A 278 18.87 -14.71 7.29
C GLU A 278 18.06 -14.89 8.57
N LEU A 279 16.77 -14.57 8.47
CA LEU A 279 15.82 -14.71 9.56
C LEU A 279 14.97 -15.95 9.33
N CYS A 280 14.80 -16.78 10.37
CA CYS A 280 13.79 -17.83 10.41
C CYS A 280 12.56 -17.31 11.13
N VAL A 281 11.43 -17.26 10.45
CA VAL A 281 10.18 -16.66 10.95
C VAL A 281 9.03 -17.66 10.84
N ALA A 282 8.28 -17.82 11.92
CA ALA A 282 7.05 -18.61 11.93
C ALA A 282 5.81 -17.73 11.81
N LEU A 283 4.87 -18.13 10.96
CA LEU A 283 3.48 -17.75 11.06
C LEU A 283 2.73 -18.83 11.82
N THR A 284 2.06 -18.44 12.89
CA THR A 284 1.36 -19.40 13.77
C THR A 284 -0.13 -19.47 13.48
N ARG A 285 -0.80 -20.46 14.06
CA ARG A 285 -2.27 -20.63 13.96
C ARG A 285 -3.03 -19.43 14.54
N LYS A 286 -2.49 -18.80 15.58
CA LYS A 286 -3.04 -17.56 16.16
C LYS A 286 -2.59 -16.30 15.42
N LYS A 287 -2.04 -16.45 14.20
CA LYS A 287 -1.58 -15.34 13.36
C LYS A 287 -0.43 -14.52 13.96
N ARG A 288 0.32 -15.06 14.91
CA ARG A 288 1.55 -14.45 15.41
C ARG A 288 2.65 -14.62 14.36
N VAL A 289 3.47 -13.58 14.18
CA VAL A 289 4.68 -13.60 13.36
C VAL A 289 5.86 -13.63 14.33
N ILE A 290 6.54 -14.76 14.43
CA ILE A 290 7.56 -14.99 15.46
C ILE A 290 8.91 -15.17 14.79
N VAL A 291 9.88 -14.29 15.07
CA VAL A 291 11.28 -14.48 14.70
C VAL A 291 11.88 -15.55 15.61
N LEU A 292 12.09 -16.73 15.05
CA LEU A 292 12.55 -17.91 15.78
C LEU A 292 14.06 -17.94 15.96
N ASN A 293 14.79 -17.51 14.91
CA ASN A 293 16.25 -17.50 14.92
C ASN A 293 16.79 -16.54 13.87
N THR A 294 18.02 -16.07 14.07
CA THR A 294 18.75 -15.19 13.18
C THR A 294 20.13 -15.78 12.88
N TYR A 295 20.42 -16.02 11.60
CA TYR A 295 21.79 -16.20 11.11
C TYR A 295 22.39 -14.82 10.81
N TYR A 296 23.62 -14.60 11.27
CA TYR A 296 24.32 -13.34 11.03
C TYR A 296 25.83 -13.57 10.84
N TYR A 297 26.34 -13.18 9.71
CA TYR A 297 27.77 -13.21 9.40
C TYR A 297 28.23 -11.84 8.95
N ASP A 298 29.12 -11.21 9.74
CA ASP A 298 29.74 -9.94 9.38
C ASP A 298 31.21 -10.18 8.97
N PRO A 299 31.61 -9.84 7.73
CA PRO A 299 32.98 -9.94 7.25
C PRO A 299 33.89 -8.78 7.70
N VAL A 300 33.32 -7.70 8.26
CA VAL A 300 34.08 -6.50 8.65
C VAL A 300 35.04 -6.84 9.78
N GLY A 301 36.29 -6.40 9.63
CA GLY A 301 37.35 -6.65 10.62
C GLY A 301 37.91 -8.08 10.64
N LYS A 302 37.40 -9.01 9.79
CA LYS A 302 37.93 -10.37 9.70
C LYS A 302 39.12 -10.44 8.73
N VAL A 303 40.22 -11.07 9.20
CA VAL A 303 41.41 -11.29 8.37
C VAL A 303 41.11 -12.28 7.24
N HIS A 304 40.35 -13.34 7.56
CA HIS A 304 39.92 -14.35 6.60
C HIS A 304 38.38 -14.25 6.44
N LYS A 305 37.97 -13.71 5.32
CA LYS A 305 36.53 -13.61 4.94
C LYS A 305 36.08 -14.93 4.31
N LYS A 306 34.86 -15.36 4.64
CA LYS A 306 34.26 -16.52 4.01
C LYS A 306 34.00 -16.25 2.53
N ALA A 307 34.27 -17.24 1.68
CA ALA A 307 33.84 -17.21 0.29
C ALA A 307 32.29 -17.39 0.19
N PRO A 308 31.66 -16.98 -0.92
CA PRO A 308 30.23 -17.23 -1.13
C PRO A 308 29.83 -18.70 -0.94
N SER A 309 30.69 -19.64 -1.37
CA SER A 309 30.49 -21.08 -1.17
C SER A 309 30.48 -21.50 0.30
N ASP A 310 31.29 -20.85 1.15
CA ASP A 310 31.36 -21.15 2.58
C ASP A 310 30.11 -20.58 3.29
N ILE A 311 29.67 -19.38 2.87
CA ILE A 311 28.44 -18.76 3.39
C ILE A 311 27.23 -19.62 2.98
N ALA A 312 27.16 -20.08 1.74
CA ALA A 312 26.12 -20.98 1.26
C ALA A 312 26.04 -22.27 2.09
N LYS A 313 27.18 -22.86 2.40
CA LYS A 313 27.25 -24.04 3.29
C LYS A 313 26.74 -23.75 4.69
N ASP A 314 27.19 -22.65 5.31
CA ASP A 314 26.76 -22.26 6.64
C ASP A 314 25.23 -22.02 6.69
N LEU A 315 24.69 -21.34 5.68
CA LEU A 315 23.26 -21.11 5.56
C LEU A 315 22.51 -22.43 5.44
N ARG A 316 22.93 -23.29 4.52
CA ARG A 316 22.30 -24.61 4.34
C ARG A 316 22.31 -25.45 5.61
N ASP A 317 23.43 -25.49 6.30
CA ASP A 317 23.56 -26.21 7.58
C ASP A 317 22.69 -25.59 8.67
N THR A 318 22.50 -24.26 8.63
CA THR A 318 21.65 -23.53 9.58
C THR A 318 20.17 -23.75 9.28
N GLU A 319 19.76 -23.63 8.03
CA GLU A 319 18.40 -23.92 7.59
C GLU A 319 17.98 -25.36 7.94
N GLN A 320 18.88 -26.33 7.73
CA GLN A 320 18.60 -27.71 8.10
C GLN A 320 18.38 -27.87 9.61
N ARG A 321 19.22 -27.22 10.46
CA ARG A 321 18.99 -27.20 11.92
C ARG A 321 17.65 -26.58 12.29
N TRP A 322 17.19 -25.54 11.59
CA TRP A 322 15.89 -24.92 11.81
C TRP A 322 14.74 -25.87 11.42
N ILE A 323 14.85 -26.54 10.27
CA ILE A 323 13.88 -27.53 9.82
C ILE A 323 13.78 -28.68 10.82
N ASP A 324 14.92 -29.21 11.28
CA ASP A 324 14.97 -30.32 12.23
C ASP A 324 14.39 -29.92 13.60
N LYS A 325 14.70 -28.70 14.08
CA LYS A 325 14.21 -28.19 15.35
C LYS A 325 12.71 -27.94 15.34
N TRP A 326 12.18 -27.37 14.26
CA TRP A 326 10.79 -26.94 14.19
C TRP A 326 9.87 -27.97 13.50
N GLY A 327 10.45 -29.02 12.91
CA GLY A 327 9.71 -30.10 12.28
C GLY A 327 8.93 -29.67 11.02
N ARG A 328 9.37 -28.59 10.35
CA ARG A 328 8.70 -28.04 9.16
C ARG A 328 9.70 -27.54 8.13
N HIS A 329 9.36 -27.74 6.85
CA HIS A 329 10.06 -27.11 5.75
C HIS A 329 9.62 -25.66 5.57
N PHE A 330 10.48 -24.84 4.93
CA PHE A 330 10.13 -23.48 4.59
C PHE A 330 9.05 -23.46 3.50
N TYR A 331 8.01 -22.68 3.74
CA TYR A 331 6.96 -22.39 2.76
C TYR A 331 7.50 -21.46 1.69
N LYS A 332 8.25 -20.42 2.10
CA LYS A 332 8.86 -19.46 1.19
C LYS A 332 10.14 -18.90 1.78
N GLN A 333 11.14 -18.72 0.91
CA GLN A 333 12.45 -18.17 1.24
C GLN A 333 12.66 -16.90 0.41
N SER A 334 12.56 -15.74 1.03
CA SER A 334 12.60 -14.42 0.37
C SER A 334 13.98 -13.80 0.47
N ALA A 335 14.51 -13.27 -0.63
CA ALA A 335 15.79 -12.60 -0.68
C ALA A 335 15.75 -11.33 -1.53
N ASP A 336 16.74 -10.47 -1.36
CA ASP A 336 16.93 -9.28 -2.19
C ASP A 336 17.03 -9.63 -3.69
N SER A 337 16.46 -8.77 -4.53
CA SER A 337 16.54 -8.87 -5.99
C SER A 337 17.79 -8.21 -6.58
N ALA A 338 18.69 -7.66 -5.76
CA ALA A 338 19.89 -6.99 -6.25
C ALA A 338 20.86 -7.97 -6.94
N THR A 339 21.40 -7.54 -8.07
CA THR A 339 22.35 -8.34 -8.87
C THR A 339 23.66 -8.68 -8.13
N SER A 340 24.00 -7.95 -7.08
CA SER A 340 25.14 -8.24 -6.19
C SER A 340 24.97 -9.54 -5.41
N ASP A 341 23.73 -9.98 -5.16
CA ASP A 341 23.40 -11.17 -4.37
C ASP A 341 23.46 -12.46 -5.19
N PHE A 342 23.63 -12.33 -6.49
CA PHE A 342 23.71 -13.44 -7.43
C PHE A 342 24.78 -14.49 -7.07
N ALA A 343 25.88 -14.09 -6.45
CA ALA A 343 26.95 -15.03 -6.12
C ALA A 343 26.53 -16.05 -5.05
N LEU A 344 25.79 -15.61 -4.02
CA LEU A 344 25.31 -16.51 -2.96
C LEU A 344 24.16 -17.39 -3.44
N ASP A 345 23.17 -16.81 -4.13
CA ASP A 345 22.06 -17.57 -4.73
C ASP A 345 22.58 -18.58 -5.77
N HIS A 346 23.56 -18.19 -6.57
CA HIS A 346 24.21 -19.10 -7.53
C HIS A 346 24.90 -20.27 -6.81
N GLU A 347 25.61 -20.04 -5.71
CA GLU A 347 26.24 -21.12 -4.94
C GLU A 347 25.21 -21.99 -4.24
N MET A 348 24.12 -21.43 -3.71
CA MET A 348 23.01 -22.20 -3.14
C MET A 348 22.34 -23.10 -4.19
N TYR A 349 22.10 -22.56 -5.38
CA TYR A 349 21.58 -23.35 -6.49
C TYR A 349 22.56 -24.45 -6.92
N LYS A 350 23.83 -24.10 -7.19
CA LYS A 350 24.84 -25.01 -7.71
C LYS A 350 25.14 -26.16 -6.75
N GLN A 351 25.21 -25.88 -5.43
CA GLN A 351 25.58 -26.89 -4.44
C GLN A 351 24.38 -27.67 -3.91
N TYR A 352 23.21 -27.04 -3.80
CA TYR A 352 22.06 -27.58 -3.08
C TYR A 352 20.76 -27.61 -3.88
N ASN A 353 20.77 -27.13 -5.13
CA ASN A 353 19.57 -26.98 -5.98
C ASN A 353 18.47 -26.16 -5.27
N GLN A 354 18.86 -25.13 -4.54
CA GLN A 354 17.99 -24.27 -3.77
C GLN A 354 17.96 -22.86 -4.37
N HIS A 355 16.77 -22.31 -4.52
CA HIS A 355 16.55 -20.94 -4.98
C HIS A 355 15.80 -20.14 -3.93
N TYR A 356 16.19 -18.88 -3.78
CA TYR A 356 15.39 -17.88 -3.07
C TYR A 356 14.40 -17.21 -4.02
N HIS A 357 13.27 -16.79 -3.46
CA HIS A 357 12.35 -15.93 -4.17
C HIS A 357 12.87 -14.48 -4.10
N HIS A 358 13.25 -13.95 -5.27
CA HIS A 358 13.77 -12.58 -5.37
C HIS A 358 12.64 -11.56 -5.27
N VAL A 359 12.69 -10.73 -4.23
CA VAL A 359 11.63 -9.77 -3.92
C VAL A 359 11.76 -8.53 -4.80
N ALA A 360 10.71 -8.20 -5.54
CA ALA A 360 10.65 -6.96 -6.30
C ALA A 360 10.56 -5.77 -5.34
N LYS A 361 11.68 -5.02 -5.21
CA LYS A 361 11.77 -3.86 -4.31
C LYS A 361 10.80 -2.75 -4.71
N THR A 362 10.23 -2.11 -3.73
CA THR A 362 9.45 -0.87 -3.86
C THR A 362 10.24 0.30 -3.23
N LYS A 363 9.63 1.49 -3.13
CA LYS A 363 10.21 2.61 -2.37
C LYS A 363 10.51 2.15 -0.93
N LYS A 364 11.66 2.56 -0.38
CA LYS A 364 12.11 2.16 0.98
C LYS A 364 11.08 2.53 2.05
N THR A 365 10.47 3.70 1.94
CA THR A 365 9.38 4.15 2.82
C THR A 365 8.21 3.18 2.80
N LYS A 366 7.80 2.67 1.64
CA LYS A 366 6.69 1.71 1.53
C LYS A 366 7.02 0.35 2.19
N MET A 367 8.27 -0.13 2.06
CA MET A 367 8.70 -1.35 2.75
C MET A 367 8.68 -1.16 4.27
N ILE A 368 9.12 0.01 4.76
CA ILE A 368 9.05 0.38 6.17
C ILE A 368 7.61 0.44 6.65
N ASP A 369 6.71 1.08 5.90
CA ASP A 369 5.29 1.18 6.24
C ASP A 369 4.61 -0.19 6.37
N ASN A 370 4.97 -1.16 5.53
CA ASN A 370 4.45 -2.53 5.64
C ASN A 370 4.87 -3.19 6.97
N VAL A 371 6.12 -3.01 7.40
CA VAL A 371 6.59 -3.52 8.70
C VAL A 371 5.89 -2.80 9.84
N GLN A 372 5.76 -1.47 9.78
CA GLN A 372 5.05 -0.70 10.80
C GLN A 372 3.57 -1.11 10.91
N ASN A 373 2.93 -1.39 9.76
CA ASN A 373 1.57 -1.94 9.74
C ASN A 373 1.50 -3.29 10.48
N LEU A 374 2.43 -4.20 10.22
CA LEU A 374 2.48 -5.48 10.91
C LEU A 374 2.74 -5.30 12.42
N LEU A 375 3.66 -4.43 12.81
CA LEU A 375 3.97 -4.12 14.22
C LEU A 375 2.76 -3.55 14.95
N ALA A 376 2.05 -2.62 14.33
CA ALA A 376 0.86 -1.96 14.92
C ALA A 376 -0.26 -2.96 15.26
N THR A 377 -0.31 -4.12 14.58
CA THR A 377 -1.27 -5.19 14.92
C THR A 377 -0.96 -5.90 16.24
N GLY A 378 0.22 -5.67 16.85
CA GLY A 378 0.64 -6.34 18.09
C GLY A 378 0.97 -7.82 17.95
N ARG A 379 1.21 -8.30 16.70
CA ARG A 379 1.40 -9.73 16.39
C ARG A 379 2.84 -10.14 16.15
N VAL A 380 3.81 -9.22 16.29
CA VAL A 380 5.23 -9.50 16.04
C VAL A 380 5.94 -9.88 17.33
N TYR A 381 6.56 -11.04 17.31
CA TYR A 381 7.28 -11.60 18.44
C TYR A 381 8.69 -12.04 18.01
N TYR A 382 9.58 -12.21 18.97
CA TYR A 382 10.86 -12.86 18.74
C TYR A 382 11.22 -13.75 19.93
N LEU A 383 11.91 -14.86 19.69
CA LEU A 383 12.51 -15.64 20.78
C LEU A 383 13.71 -14.89 21.34
N ASP A 384 13.72 -14.65 22.65
CA ASP A 384 14.79 -13.94 23.35
C ASP A 384 16.00 -14.88 23.55
N THR A 385 16.68 -15.18 22.44
CA THR A 385 17.88 -16.03 22.40
C THR A 385 19.11 -15.22 22.01
N PRO A 386 20.33 -15.70 22.30
CA PRO A 386 21.55 -14.99 21.91
C PRO A 386 21.64 -14.67 20.43
N GLU A 387 21.15 -15.54 19.55
CA GLU A 387 21.17 -15.38 18.10
C GLU A 387 20.24 -14.25 17.64
N ASN A 388 19.12 -14.02 18.33
CA ASN A 388 18.15 -12.98 18.01
C ASN A 388 18.50 -11.61 18.61
N GLN A 389 19.53 -11.50 19.46
CA GLN A 389 19.93 -10.19 20.02
C GLN A 389 20.40 -9.22 18.93
N ILE A 390 21.02 -9.72 17.86
CA ILE A 390 21.42 -8.86 16.73
C ILE A 390 20.18 -8.33 15.99
N PHE A 391 19.14 -9.16 15.81
CA PHE A 391 17.89 -8.75 15.21
C PHE A 391 17.27 -7.58 15.97
N ILE A 392 16.95 -7.78 17.27
CA ILE A 392 16.23 -6.73 18.03
C ILE A 392 17.06 -5.46 18.21
N ARG A 393 18.38 -5.58 18.33
CA ARG A 393 19.27 -4.42 18.42
C ARG A 393 19.21 -3.58 17.13
N GLN A 394 19.30 -4.21 15.95
CA GLN A 394 19.23 -3.50 14.69
C GLN A 394 17.84 -2.88 14.46
N GLN A 395 16.75 -3.56 14.83
CA GLN A 395 15.41 -2.96 14.76
C GLN A 395 15.29 -1.71 15.65
N ARG A 396 15.89 -1.72 16.84
CA ARG A 396 15.90 -0.58 17.77
C ARG A 396 16.72 0.59 17.27
N ASP A 397 17.87 0.31 16.66
CA ASP A 397 18.84 1.30 16.22
C ASP A 397 18.51 1.83 14.81
N TYR A 398 17.51 1.25 14.13
CA TYR A 398 17.12 1.63 12.79
C TYR A 398 16.48 3.02 12.76
N ARG A 399 17.13 3.95 12.04
CA ARG A 399 16.74 5.36 12.07
C ARG A 399 16.91 6.04 10.72
N TRP A 400 16.20 7.15 10.57
CA TRP A 400 16.34 8.04 9.44
C TRP A 400 17.64 8.84 9.53
N ASP A 401 18.13 9.24 8.38
CA ASP A 401 19.18 10.27 8.24
C ASP A 401 18.51 11.64 8.49
N GLU A 402 18.88 12.26 9.63
CA GLU A 402 18.27 13.51 10.11
C GLU A 402 18.39 14.65 9.09
N ASP A 403 19.44 14.69 8.29
CA ASP A 403 19.66 15.70 7.25
C ASP A 403 18.63 15.59 6.10
N THR A 404 17.98 14.44 5.98
CA THR A 404 16.98 14.16 4.93
C THR A 404 15.53 14.15 5.43
N LEU A 405 15.30 14.25 6.74
CA LEU A 405 13.96 14.18 7.33
C LEU A 405 13.02 15.29 6.85
N GLN A 406 13.56 16.44 6.48
CA GLN A 406 12.79 17.58 5.98
C GLN A 406 12.67 17.60 4.45
N THR A 407 12.73 16.42 3.83
CA THR A 407 12.58 16.25 2.39
C THR A 407 11.43 15.30 2.07
N ASP A 408 10.98 15.31 0.83
CA ASP A 408 9.96 14.38 0.30
C ASP A 408 10.49 12.95 0.10
N ASN A 409 11.81 12.75 0.18
CA ASN A 409 12.47 11.46 0.01
C ASN A 409 13.50 11.20 1.13
N PRO A 410 13.04 10.95 2.36
CA PRO A 410 13.92 10.69 3.50
C PRO A 410 14.73 9.40 3.29
N ARG A 411 15.97 9.41 3.76
CA ARG A 411 16.89 8.28 3.64
C ARG A 411 17.08 7.60 5.01
N VAL A 412 17.31 6.31 4.99
CA VAL A 412 17.73 5.56 6.17
C VAL A 412 19.24 5.64 6.33
N ILE A 413 19.72 5.64 7.57
CA ILE A 413 21.16 5.44 7.86
C ILE A 413 21.50 3.99 7.54
N LYS A 414 22.46 3.82 6.62
CA LYS A 414 22.91 2.51 6.12
C LYS A 414 24.02 1.91 7.03
N GLU A 415 23.71 1.77 8.31
CA GLU A 415 24.59 1.18 9.31
C GLU A 415 23.81 0.18 10.16
N ASN A 416 24.29 -1.06 10.25
CA ASN A 416 23.67 -2.10 11.04
C ASN A 416 22.18 -2.34 10.73
N ASP A 417 21.81 -2.28 9.44
CA ASP A 417 20.42 -2.35 8.98
C ASP A 417 20.05 -3.68 8.30
N HIS A 418 20.96 -4.64 8.23
CA HIS A 418 20.80 -5.88 7.47
C HIS A 418 19.61 -6.73 7.92
N THR A 419 19.41 -6.88 9.23
CA THR A 419 18.25 -7.63 9.73
C THR A 419 16.93 -6.86 9.53
N CYS A 420 16.99 -5.53 9.45
CA CYS A 420 15.84 -4.71 9.10
C CYS A 420 15.44 -4.91 7.63
N ASP A 421 16.45 -4.90 6.74
CA ASP A 421 16.24 -5.14 5.32
C ASP A 421 15.72 -6.57 5.06
N ALA A 422 16.33 -7.58 5.68
CA ALA A 422 15.86 -8.97 5.60
C ALA A 422 14.40 -9.13 6.05
N PHE A 423 14.01 -8.48 7.15
CA PHE A 423 12.65 -8.51 7.65
C PHE A 423 11.68 -7.76 6.73
N GLN A 424 12.10 -6.63 6.15
CA GLN A 424 11.30 -5.89 5.16
C GLN A 424 11.06 -6.72 3.89
N TYR A 425 12.06 -7.44 3.37
CA TYR A 425 11.89 -8.32 2.21
C TYR A 425 10.92 -9.45 2.52
N LEU A 426 11.06 -10.08 3.68
CA LEU A 426 10.16 -11.13 4.13
C LEU A 426 8.72 -10.63 4.22
N VAL A 427 8.49 -9.48 4.85
CA VAL A 427 7.14 -8.90 5.00
C VAL A 427 6.56 -8.50 3.64
N LEU A 428 7.33 -7.83 2.79
CA LEU A 428 6.87 -7.38 1.47
C LEU A 428 6.45 -8.56 0.58
N ASP A 429 7.19 -9.66 0.64
CA ASP A 429 6.95 -10.84 -0.19
C ASP A 429 5.75 -11.69 0.28
N ASN A 430 5.33 -11.50 1.55
CA ASN A 430 4.30 -12.33 2.18
C ASN A 430 3.15 -11.49 2.79
N LEU A 431 2.83 -10.34 2.19
CA LEU A 431 1.79 -9.43 2.69
C LEU A 431 0.45 -10.13 2.90
N ARG A 432 0.03 -11.00 1.97
CA ARG A 432 -1.24 -11.73 2.05
C ARG A 432 -1.25 -12.75 3.17
N ASP A 433 -0.15 -13.47 3.35
CA ASP A 433 -0.04 -14.52 4.36
C ASP A 433 -0.06 -13.91 5.77
N PHE A 434 0.48 -12.69 5.90
CA PHE A 434 0.48 -11.93 7.15
C PHE A 434 -0.79 -11.07 7.34
N ASP A 435 -1.82 -11.27 6.51
CA ASP A 435 -3.08 -10.52 6.53
C ASP A 435 -2.88 -8.99 6.39
N LEU A 436 -1.84 -8.57 5.69
CA LEU A 436 -1.60 -7.17 5.35
C LEU A 436 -2.25 -6.83 4.01
N LYS A 437 -2.95 -5.70 3.95
CA LYS A 437 -3.58 -5.23 2.71
C LYS A 437 -2.52 -4.53 1.84
N TYR A 438 -2.60 -4.79 0.53
CA TYR A 438 -1.80 -4.10 -0.47
C TYR A 438 -2.11 -2.61 -0.54
#